data_ba18a43fa44fa602a9f48c7dc6f857d3
#
_entry.id   ba18a43fa44fa602a9f48c7dc6f857d3
#
_cell.length_a   1.000
_cell.length_b   1.000
_cell.length_c   1.000
_cell.angle_alpha   90.00
_cell.angle_beta   90.00
_cell.angle_gamma   90.00
#
_symmetry.space_group_name_H-M   'P 1'
#
loop_
_entity.id
_entity.type
_entity.pdbx_description
1 polymer ?
#
loop_
_entity_poly.entity_id
_entity_poly.type
_entity_poly.pdbx_seq_one_letter_code
_entity_poly.pdbx_strand_id
1 'polypeptide(L)'
;MRDDQVDLVPTYESVKRPLGPDGKPLPREIVVPGQTLSDADVRPGLGAYRSDSDVVSATLGIKNVDGPYASVIPLGGQYIPRVGDVVIGRIDNVGPSNWLIDINSPYPAPMHVNEVPWHVEFGETTDFMKAADAVIVRVLKVTEVGRVQVTMEGPGLRKLQGGQLIEIPHSKVPRVIGTKGSMISLIKKYTACRLVVGQNGRIWIDGDPDDILIVMGAINMISEQAHVKGLTNKVKEYLQKAKGIDPEKEAEEERKAAERSKKEAEERAEQARLRKEKEEEKKRRRAEEEQAKKEQAKKEKAERERAKRAKEEEEDLDDEYDSITDDDIRRDPGSKGTGIVTVLAPDGESLMVVDEEELPPHDPKDDSKKKEGQ
;
A
#
# COMPACT_ATOMS: atom_id res chain seq x y z
N MET A 1 -8.19 6.06 27.18
CA MET A 1 -8.07 6.08 25.72
C MET A 1 -6.70 6.66 25.41
N ARG A 2 -5.79 5.88 24.89
CA ARG A 2 -4.48 6.38 24.44
C ARG A 2 -4.74 7.03 23.11
N ASP A 3 -4.69 8.36 23.06
CA ASP A 3 -4.68 9.10 21.81
C ASP A 3 -3.42 8.66 21.04
N ASP A 4 -3.62 7.91 19.96
CA ASP A 4 -2.58 7.67 18.96
C ASP A 4 -2.26 9.03 18.32
N GLN A 5 -1.34 9.74 18.94
CA GLN A 5 -0.81 11.00 18.43
C GLN A 5 0.00 10.69 17.19
N VAL A 6 -0.64 10.80 16.03
CA VAL A 6 0.07 10.85 14.76
C VAL A 6 0.92 12.13 14.78
N ASP A 7 2.23 11.96 14.97
CA ASP A 7 3.20 13.05 14.82
C ASP A 7 3.15 13.53 13.37
N LEU A 8 2.47 14.64 13.13
CA LEU A 8 2.46 15.31 11.83
C LEU A 8 3.83 15.95 11.59
N VAL A 9 4.77 15.14 11.20
CA VAL A 9 6.02 15.62 10.63
C VAL A 9 5.78 15.81 9.13
N PRO A 10 5.81 17.06 8.61
CA PRO A 10 5.69 17.26 7.18
C PRO A 10 6.76 16.47 6.45
N THR A 11 6.36 15.57 5.57
CA THR A 11 7.30 14.86 4.70
C THR A 11 7.79 15.84 3.64
N TYR A 12 8.96 16.42 3.88
CA TYR A 12 9.69 17.08 2.82
C TYR A 12 10.30 16.01 1.93
N GLU A 13 9.78 15.84 0.73
CA GLU A 13 10.51 15.14 -0.31
C GLU A 13 11.86 15.83 -0.47
N SER A 14 12.91 15.11 -0.14
CA SER A 14 14.27 15.62 -0.32
C SER A 14 14.45 15.88 -1.81
N VAL A 15 14.55 17.14 -2.20
CA VAL A 15 14.81 17.55 -3.58
C VAL A 15 16.03 16.77 -4.07
N LYS A 16 15.78 15.81 -4.95
CA LYS A 16 16.85 14.99 -5.56
C LYS A 16 17.75 15.92 -6.35
N ARG A 17 19.02 15.99 -5.98
CA ARG A 17 19.99 16.76 -6.75
C ARG A 17 20.22 16.07 -8.09
N PRO A 18 20.16 16.80 -9.22
CA PRO A 18 20.58 16.23 -10.46
C PRO A 18 22.05 15.80 -10.36
N LEU A 19 22.34 14.62 -10.83
CA LEU A 19 23.70 14.08 -10.85
C LEU A 19 24.40 14.54 -12.15
N GLY A 20 25.62 15.01 -12.02
CA GLY A 20 26.47 15.27 -13.17
C GLY A 20 26.89 13.97 -13.87
N PRO A 21 27.55 14.08 -15.02
CA PRO A 21 28.07 12.94 -15.76
C PRO A 21 29.03 12.05 -14.92
N ASP A 22 29.65 12.64 -13.91
CA ASP A 22 30.55 11.93 -12.97
C ASP A 22 29.82 11.24 -11.80
N GLY A 23 28.48 11.18 -11.82
CA GLY A 23 27.69 10.64 -10.73
C GLY A 23 27.70 11.48 -9.42
N LYS A 24 28.34 12.64 -9.43
CA LYS A 24 28.39 13.57 -8.31
C LYS A 24 27.22 14.55 -8.40
N PRO A 25 26.60 14.94 -7.26
CA PRO A 25 25.56 15.94 -7.27
C PRO A 25 26.10 17.28 -7.79
N LEU A 26 25.41 17.86 -8.76
CA LEU A 26 25.75 19.16 -9.33
C LEU A 26 25.77 20.24 -8.23
N PRO A 27 26.65 21.26 -8.35
CA PRO A 27 26.66 22.40 -7.46
C PRO A 27 25.30 23.12 -7.52
N ARG A 28 24.85 23.63 -6.39
CA ARG A 28 23.59 24.42 -6.34
C ARG A 28 23.84 25.76 -7.01
N GLU A 29 23.07 26.04 -8.05
CA GLU A 29 23.08 27.33 -8.74
C GLU A 29 22.10 28.27 -8.03
N ILE A 30 22.62 29.41 -7.56
CA ILE A 30 21.80 30.49 -7.01
C ILE A 30 21.34 31.34 -8.18
N VAL A 31 20.06 31.61 -8.25
CA VAL A 31 19.42 32.39 -9.31
C VAL A 31 18.74 33.60 -8.71
N VAL A 32 18.77 34.69 -9.46
CA VAL A 32 18.09 35.96 -9.09
C VAL A 32 16.81 36.13 -9.91
N PRO A 33 15.84 36.94 -9.44
CA PRO A 33 14.64 37.26 -10.20
C PRO A 33 15.00 37.78 -11.61
N GLY A 34 14.29 37.27 -12.62
CA GLY A 34 14.55 37.60 -14.03
C GLY A 34 15.62 36.76 -14.73
N GLN A 35 16.33 35.90 -14.01
CA GLN A 35 17.33 35.01 -14.61
C GLN A 35 16.68 33.81 -15.28
N THR A 36 17.10 33.46 -16.49
CA THR A 36 16.65 32.30 -17.25
C THR A 36 17.08 30.99 -16.53
N LEU A 37 16.14 30.11 -16.32
CA LEU A 37 16.34 28.81 -15.68
C LEU A 37 16.56 27.71 -16.70
N SER A 38 15.83 27.72 -17.78
CA SER A 38 15.86 26.69 -18.81
C SER A 38 15.19 27.20 -20.09
N ASP A 39 15.47 26.52 -21.20
CA ASP A 39 14.92 26.79 -22.52
C ASP A 39 13.42 26.34 -22.63
N ALA A 40 12.84 26.57 -23.81
CA ALA A 40 11.41 26.48 -24.12
C ALA A 40 10.68 25.16 -23.77
N ASP A 41 11.39 24.03 -23.73
CA ASP A 41 10.80 22.70 -23.54
C ASP A 41 10.44 22.35 -22.09
N VAL A 42 10.85 23.21 -21.15
CA VAL A 42 10.62 22.97 -19.71
C VAL A 42 9.41 23.80 -19.25
N ARG A 43 8.61 23.22 -18.39
CA ARG A 43 7.45 23.89 -17.77
C ARG A 43 7.88 24.67 -16.53
N PRO A 44 7.34 25.88 -16.33
CA PRO A 44 7.60 26.63 -15.11
C PRO A 44 6.96 25.89 -13.91
N GLY A 45 7.79 25.66 -12.89
CA GLY A 45 7.40 25.16 -11.59
C GLY A 45 7.29 26.29 -10.57
N LEU A 46 7.40 25.95 -9.28
CA LEU A 46 7.31 26.92 -8.21
C LEU A 46 8.45 27.95 -8.28
N GLY A 47 8.12 29.24 -8.05
CA GLY A 47 9.10 30.34 -8.08
C GLY A 47 9.67 30.62 -9.47
N ALA A 48 9.05 30.08 -10.53
CA ALA A 48 9.39 30.31 -11.91
C ALA A 48 8.14 30.68 -12.71
N TYR A 49 8.31 31.45 -13.77
CA TYR A 49 7.24 31.79 -14.70
C TYR A 49 7.77 31.76 -16.13
N ARG A 50 6.86 31.71 -17.11
CA ARG A 50 7.23 31.73 -18.52
C ARG A 50 7.27 33.19 -19.00
N SER A 51 8.40 33.57 -19.59
CA SER A 51 8.56 34.84 -20.30
C SER A 51 8.97 34.51 -21.72
N ASP A 52 8.14 34.84 -22.69
CA ASP A 52 8.26 34.48 -24.10
C ASP A 52 8.51 32.95 -24.28
N SER A 53 9.70 32.57 -24.74
CA SER A 53 10.11 31.17 -24.94
C SER A 53 10.74 30.54 -23.69
N ASP A 54 11.22 31.36 -22.76
CA ASP A 54 12.08 30.89 -21.66
C ASP A 54 11.35 30.77 -20.33
N VAL A 55 11.84 29.89 -19.47
CA VAL A 55 11.43 29.81 -18.07
C VAL A 55 12.37 30.63 -17.21
N VAL A 56 11.81 31.62 -16.51
CA VAL A 56 12.55 32.65 -15.79
C VAL A 56 12.26 32.56 -14.30
N SER A 57 13.24 32.87 -13.46
CA SER A 57 13.08 32.91 -12.00
C SER A 57 12.22 34.11 -11.57
N ALA A 58 11.24 33.85 -10.71
CA ALA A 58 10.43 34.88 -10.04
C ALA A 58 11.04 35.33 -8.70
N THR A 59 11.91 34.53 -8.09
CA THR A 59 12.41 34.75 -6.72
C THR A 59 13.92 34.48 -6.63
N LEU A 60 14.57 35.10 -5.64
CA LEU A 60 15.93 34.73 -5.27
C LEU A 60 15.95 33.34 -4.63
N GLY A 61 16.65 32.42 -5.23
CA GLY A 61 16.63 31.05 -4.73
C GLY A 61 17.67 30.13 -5.38
N ILE A 62 17.48 28.84 -5.16
CA ILE A 62 18.30 27.78 -5.74
C ILE A 62 17.52 27.17 -6.90
N LYS A 63 18.12 27.15 -8.07
CA LYS A 63 17.59 26.48 -9.27
C LYS A 63 17.42 24.99 -8.99
N ASN A 64 16.26 24.46 -9.32
CA ASN A 64 15.94 23.04 -9.28
C ASN A 64 15.23 22.64 -10.55
N VAL A 65 15.86 21.75 -11.32
CA VAL A 65 15.27 21.18 -12.53
C VAL A 65 14.98 19.71 -12.23
N ASP A 66 13.71 19.32 -12.29
CA ASP A 66 13.25 17.96 -12.06
C ASP A 66 12.38 17.51 -13.23
N GLY A 67 12.95 16.70 -14.10
CA GLY A 67 12.31 16.25 -15.33
C GLY A 67 11.85 17.44 -16.21
N PRO A 68 10.54 17.52 -16.53
CA PRO A 68 10.00 18.57 -17.41
C PRO A 68 9.73 19.91 -16.67
N TYR A 69 10.10 20.05 -15.40
CA TYR A 69 9.80 21.24 -14.61
C TYR A 69 11.08 21.94 -14.13
N ALA A 70 11.13 23.26 -14.33
CA ALA A 70 12.12 24.12 -13.70
C ALA A 70 11.47 24.95 -12.59
N SER A 71 12.01 24.84 -11.39
CA SER A 71 11.51 25.50 -10.17
C SER A 71 12.63 26.20 -9.43
N VAL A 72 12.30 27.13 -8.58
CA VAL A 72 13.24 27.83 -7.71
C VAL A 72 12.88 27.58 -6.26
N ILE A 73 13.83 27.10 -5.48
CA ILE A 73 13.68 26.97 -4.03
C ILE A 73 14.08 28.30 -3.41
N PRO A 74 13.13 29.06 -2.83
CA PRO A 74 13.44 30.37 -2.30
C PRO A 74 14.40 30.30 -1.11
N LEU A 75 15.37 31.20 -1.04
CA LEU A 75 16.29 31.32 0.10
C LEU A 75 15.68 32.09 1.26
N GLY A 76 14.67 32.90 0.99
CA GLY A 76 13.95 33.71 1.97
C GLY A 76 12.61 34.20 1.40
N GLY A 77 11.93 35.05 2.15
CA GLY A 77 10.62 35.59 1.79
C GLY A 77 9.52 35.09 2.70
N GLN A 78 8.29 35.53 2.42
CA GLN A 78 7.10 35.05 3.14
C GLN A 78 6.70 33.64 2.67
N TYR A 79 6.05 32.90 3.54
CA TYR A 79 5.50 31.59 3.19
C TYR A 79 4.36 31.74 2.16
N ILE A 80 4.46 31.04 1.06
CA ILE A 80 3.41 30.97 0.03
C ILE A 80 2.69 29.63 0.16
N PRO A 81 1.40 29.63 0.52
CA PRO A 81 0.62 28.41 0.74
C PRO A 81 0.52 27.54 -0.51
N ARG A 82 0.57 26.23 -0.32
CA ARG A 82 0.32 25.23 -1.35
C ARG A 82 -0.74 24.25 -0.89
N VAL A 83 -1.50 23.73 -1.83
CA VAL A 83 -2.51 22.72 -1.56
C VAL A 83 -1.84 21.48 -0.93
N GLY A 84 -2.41 21.04 0.19
CA GLY A 84 -1.89 19.89 0.95
C GLY A 84 -0.91 20.24 2.07
N ASP A 85 -0.40 21.48 2.12
CA ASP A 85 0.49 21.91 3.20
C ASP A 85 -0.20 21.85 4.56
N VAL A 86 0.49 21.31 5.55
CA VAL A 86 0.07 21.34 6.95
C VAL A 86 0.75 22.51 7.65
N VAL A 87 -0.04 23.42 8.17
CA VAL A 87 0.41 24.68 8.73
C VAL A 87 -0.16 24.92 10.13
N ILE A 88 0.55 25.66 10.93
CA ILE A 88 0.04 26.14 12.22
C ILE A 88 -0.47 27.56 12.01
N GLY A 89 -1.78 27.74 12.18
CA GLY A 89 -2.43 29.02 12.12
C GLY A 89 -2.78 29.56 13.49
N ARG A 90 -2.95 30.88 13.56
CA ARG A 90 -3.57 31.57 14.70
C ARG A 90 -4.88 32.19 14.23
N ILE A 91 -5.93 31.98 14.99
CA ILE A 91 -7.23 32.59 14.67
C ILE A 91 -7.12 34.10 14.88
N ASP A 92 -7.33 34.86 13.83
CA ASP A 92 -7.30 36.31 13.84
C ASP A 92 -8.70 36.85 14.13
N ASN A 93 -9.70 36.32 13.43
CA ASN A 93 -11.08 36.76 13.59
C ASN A 93 -12.06 35.59 13.52
N VAL A 94 -13.21 35.73 14.20
CA VAL A 94 -14.28 34.75 14.26
C VAL A 94 -15.54 35.33 13.67
N GLY A 95 -15.99 34.78 12.56
CA GLY A 95 -17.26 35.15 11.91
C GLY A 95 -18.37 34.18 12.29
N PRO A 96 -19.60 34.43 11.88
CA PRO A 96 -20.76 33.61 12.24
C PRO A 96 -20.77 32.21 11.63
N SER A 97 -20.02 32.00 10.56
CA SER A 97 -19.92 30.71 9.83
C SER A 97 -18.49 30.33 9.42
N ASN A 98 -17.50 31.11 9.86
CA ASN A 98 -16.11 30.86 9.49
C ASN A 98 -15.14 31.43 10.53
N TRP A 99 -13.91 30.93 10.53
CA TRP A 99 -12.78 31.48 11.23
C TRP A 99 -11.77 32.00 10.21
N LEU A 100 -11.29 33.22 10.43
CA LEU A 100 -10.20 33.79 9.66
C LEU A 100 -8.89 33.44 10.36
N ILE A 101 -8.04 32.70 9.68
CA ILE A 101 -6.81 32.18 10.23
C ILE A 101 -5.61 32.86 9.59
N ASP A 102 -4.74 33.41 10.41
CA ASP A 102 -3.42 33.85 10.00
C ASP A 102 -2.47 32.64 9.95
N ILE A 103 -1.98 32.32 8.79
CA ILE A 103 -1.05 31.21 8.53
C ILE A 103 0.37 31.68 8.22
N ASN A 104 0.75 32.87 8.62
CA ASN A 104 2.05 33.47 8.30
C ASN A 104 2.32 33.60 6.79
N SER A 105 1.29 33.93 6.04
CA SER A 105 1.35 34.14 4.60
C SER A 105 0.81 35.53 4.24
N PRO A 106 1.09 36.05 3.02
CA PRO A 106 0.51 37.31 2.55
C PRO A 106 -1.03 37.30 2.50
N TYR A 107 -1.62 36.10 2.49
CA TYR A 107 -3.06 35.91 2.31
C TYR A 107 -3.68 35.30 3.55
N PRO A 108 -4.78 35.86 4.06
CA PRO A 108 -5.54 35.25 5.13
C PRO A 108 -6.22 33.94 4.64
N ALA A 109 -6.37 32.98 5.53
CA ALA A 109 -6.94 31.68 5.23
C ALA A 109 -8.27 31.49 5.98
N PRO A 110 -9.42 31.70 5.35
CA PRO A 110 -10.71 31.38 5.94
C PRO A 110 -10.90 29.86 6.01
N MET A 111 -11.44 29.41 7.16
CA MET A 111 -11.92 28.07 7.42
C MET A 111 -13.43 28.12 7.67
N HIS A 112 -14.20 27.44 6.86
CA HIS A 112 -15.67 27.38 7.01
C HIS A 112 -16.06 26.37 8.10
N VAL A 113 -17.25 26.54 8.71
CA VAL A 113 -17.77 25.60 9.73
C VAL A 113 -17.92 24.16 9.23
N ASN A 114 -18.02 23.94 7.92
CA ASN A 114 -18.07 22.60 7.32
C ASN A 114 -16.68 21.93 7.20
N GLU A 115 -15.61 22.65 7.47
CA GLU A 115 -14.22 22.19 7.36
C GLU A 115 -13.63 21.78 8.72
N VAL A 116 -14.50 21.52 9.69
CA VAL A 116 -14.11 21.00 11.00
C VAL A 116 -14.81 19.68 11.28
N PRO A 117 -14.19 18.74 12.03
CA PRO A 117 -14.71 17.40 12.24
C PRO A 117 -15.93 17.31 13.17
N TRP A 118 -16.45 18.44 13.66
CA TRP A 118 -17.62 18.50 14.52
C TRP A 118 -18.68 19.45 13.93
N HIS A 119 -19.92 19.27 14.34
CA HIS A 119 -21.02 20.13 13.90
C HIS A 119 -20.99 21.46 14.64
N VAL A 120 -21.15 22.56 13.91
CA VAL A 120 -21.21 23.93 14.45
C VAL A 120 -22.44 24.61 13.89
N GLU A 121 -23.31 25.13 14.76
CA GLU A 121 -24.48 25.90 14.35
C GLU A 121 -24.08 27.35 13.98
N PHE A 122 -24.91 27.96 13.17
CA PHE A 122 -24.65 29.33 12.75
C PHE A 122 -24.63 30.29 13.95
N GLY A 123 -23.52 30.97 14.13
CA GLY A 123 -23.31 31.93 15.24
C GLY A 123 -22.61 31.34 16.48
N GLU A 124 -22.44 30.00 16.59
CA GLU A 124 -21.80 29.35 17.74
C GLU A 124 -20.28 29.12 17.54
N THR A 125 -19.73 29.72 16.51
CA THR A 125 -18.30 29.55 16.17
C THR A 125 -17.35 29.93 17.32
N THR A 126 -17.71 30.90 18.15
CA THR A 126 -16.91 31.38 19.29
C THR A 126 -16.83 30.39 20.45
N ASP A 127 -17.74 29.42 20.54
CA ASP A 127 -17.75 28.42 21.61
C ASP A 127 -16.69 27.36 21.39
N PHE A 128 -16.37 27.10 20.12
CA PHE A 128 -15.36 26.11 19.73
C PHE A 128 -13.97 26.74 19.68
N MET A 129 -13.82 27.85 18.99
CA MET A 129 -12.52 28.48 18.80
C MET A 129 -12.64 30.01 18.88
N LYS A 130 -11.70 30.61 19.59
CA LYS A 130 -11.65 32.08 19.86
C LYS A 130 -10.48 32.72 19.13
N ALA A 131 -10.52 34.03 18.99
CA ALA A 131 -9.38 34.80 18.53
C ALA A 131 -8.12 34.49 19.36
N ALA A 132 -6.98 34.44 18.74
CA ALA A 132 -5.68 34.08 19.27
C ALA A 132 -5.46 32.56 19.54
N ASP A 133 -6.46 31.71 19.40
CA ASP A 133 -6.26 30.25 19.46
C ASP A 133 -5.32 29.78 18.34
N ALA A 134 -4.43 28.87 18.68
CA ALA A 134 -3.55 28.20 17.71
C ALA A 134 -4.20 26.91 17.19
N VAL A 135 -4.11 26.66 15.90
CA VAL A 135 -4.74 25.53 15.24
C VAL A 135 -3.79 24.90 14.22
N ILE A 136 -3.85 23.57 14.09
CA ILE A 136 -3.19 22.86 13.00
C ILE A 136 -4.21 22.64 11.91
N VAL A 137 -3.95 23.17 10.72
CA VAL A 137 -4.84 23.10 9.57
C VAL A 137 -4.08 22.66 8.34
N ARG A 138 -4.82 22.14 7.36
CA ARG A 138 -4.29 21.81 6.04
C ARG A 138 -4.83 22.78 5.02
N VAL A 139 -3.99 23.21 4.11
CA VAL A 139 -4.38 24.02 2.97
C VAL A 139 -5.20 23.16 1.99
N LEU A 140 -6.47 23.46 1.85
CA LEU A 140 -7.40 22.73 0.98
C LEU A 140 -7.32 23.23 -0.46
N LYS A 141 -7.36 24.55 -0.65
CA LYS A 141 -7.40 25.18 -1.96
C LYS A 141 -6.65 26.52 -1.96
N VAL A 142 -5.94 26.74 -3.03
CA VAL A 142 -5.32 28.05 -3.33
C VAL A 142 -5.77 28.46 -4.73
N THR A 143 -6.32 29.66 -4.86
CA THR A 143 -6.73 30.21 -6.16
C THR A 143 -5.61 31.06 -6.76
N GLU A 144 -5.68 31.32 -8.05
CA GLU A 144 -4.72 32.16 -8.77
C GLU A 144 -4.61 33.60 -8.22
N VAL A 145 -5.71 34.09 -7.65
CA VAL A 145 -5.76 35.42 -6.99
C VAL A 145 -5.30 35.39 -5.53
N GLY A 146 -4.67 34.29 -5.08
CA GLY A 146 -4.14 34.18 -3.72
C GLY A 146 -5.18 33.91 -2.63
N ARG A 147 -6.44 33.58 -2.95
CA ARG A 147 -7.40 33.14 -1.92
C ARG A 147 -7.06 31.73 -1.46
N VAL A 148 -6.86 31.57 -0.16
CA VAL A 148 -6.50 30.30 0.48
C VAL A 148 -7.72 29.81 1.27
N GLN A 149 -8.03 28.54 1.17
CA GLN A 149 -8.99 27.87 2.05
C GLN A 149 -8.27 26.75 2.81
N VAL A 150 -8.61 26.59 4.07
CA VAL A 150 -8.00 25.59 4.94
C VAL A 150 -9.07 24.72 5.58
N THR A 151 -8.69 23.50 5.94
CA THR A 151 -9.55 22.53 6.61
C THR A 151 -8.87 21.98 7.86
N MET A 152 -9.67 21.63 8.84
CA MET A 152 -9.25 20.88 10.03
C MET A 152 -9.72 19.41 9.95
N GLU A 153 -10.33 19.00 8.86
CA GLU A 153 -10.67 17.59 8.64
C GLU A 153 -9.44 16.77 8.26
N GLY A 154 -9.17 15.77 9.06
CA GLY A 154 -8.10 14.83 8.80
C GLY A 154 -7.29 14.43 10.04
N PRO A 155 -6.52 13.37 9.94
CA PRO A 155 -5.74 12.88 11.07
C PRO A 155 -4.71 13.90 11.51
N GLY A 156 -4.66 14.16 12.83
CA GLY A 156 -3.68 15.04 13.48
C GLY A 156 -3.98 16.54 13.38
N LEU A 157 -4.99 16.96 12.62
CA LEU A 157 -5.44 18.35 12.58
C LEU A 157 -6.30 18.63 13.81
N ARG A 158 -6.00 19.71 14.53
CA ARG A 158 -6.68 20.01 15.79
C ARG A 158 -6.38 21.42 16.28
N LYS A 159 -7.18 21.88 17.22
CA LYS A 159 -6.85 23.04 18.07
C LYS A 159 -5.68 22.68 18.98
N LEU A 160 -4.71 23.56 19.11
CA LEU A 160 -3.59 23.46 20.03
C LEU A 160 -3.97 24.11 21.37
N GLN A 161 -3.67 23.43 22.46
CA GLN A 161 -3.98 23.90 23.81
C GLN A 161 -2.67 24.05 24.59
N GLY A 162 -2.48 25.21 25.21
CA GLY A 162 -1.26 25.49 25.95
C GLY A 162 -0.01 25.59 25.06
N GLY A 163 1.17 25.42 25.69
CA GLY A 163 2.44 25.47 25.00
C GLY A 163 2.82 26.87 24.49
N GLN A 164 3.92 26.92 23.75
CA GLN A 164 4.43 28.13 23.13
C GLN A 164 4.53 28.01 21.61
N LEU A 165 4.19 29.09 20.91
CA LEU A 165 4.33 29.19 19.47
C LEU A 165 5.53 30.06 19.15
N ILE A 166 6.46 29.56 18.37
CA ILE A 166 7.62 30.29 17.86
C ILE A 166 7.58 30.36 16.35
N GLU A 167 8.21 31.38 15.78
CA GLU A 167 8.28 31.58 14.34
C GLU A 167 9.73 31.56 13.86
N ILE A 168 9.96 30.84 12.78
CA ILE A 168 11.24 30.78 12.05
C ILE A 168 10.97 31.03 10.55
N PRO A 169 11.97 31.45 9.77
CA PRO A 169 11.83 31.50 8.34
C PRO A 169 11.41 30.13 7.78
N HIS A 170 10.34 30.09 6.97
CA HIS A 170 9.82 28.82 6.41
C HIS A 170 10.90 28.05 5.62
N SER A 171 11.84 28.75 4.99
CA SER A 171 12.97 28.15 4.27
C SER A 171 13.91 27.32 5.17
N LYS A 172 13.86 27.51 6.50
CA LYS A 172 14.65 26.77 7.49
C LYS A 172 13.92 25.59 8.10
N VAL A 173 12.62 25.49 7.90
CA VAL A 173 11.78 24.38 8.40
C VAL A 173 12.35 23.00 8.02
N PRO A 174 12.76 22.72 6.76
CA PRO A 174 13.34 21.42 6.41
C PRO A 174 14.62 21.10 7.22
N ARG A 175 15.35 22.13 7.68
CA ARG A 175 16.55 21.93 8.48
C ARG A 175 16.23 21.58 9.94
N VAL A 176 15.17 22.18 10.48
CA VAL A 176 14.66 21.86 11.82
C VAL A 176 14.08 20.44 11.86
N ILE A 177 13.40 20.03 10.82
CA ILE A 177 12.90 18.65 10.70
C ILE A 177 14.06 17.66 10.55
N GLY A 178 15.03 17.99 9.72
CA GLY A 178 16.16 17.11 9.38
C GLY A 178 15.75 15.98 8.42
N THR A 179 16.73 15.22 7.96
CA THR A 179 16.50 14.09 7.05
C THR A 179 15.69 13.02 7.77
N LYS A 180 14.49 12.69 7.23
CA LYS A 180 13.55 11.74 7.84
C LYS A 180 13.19 12.06 9.31
N GLY A 181 13.14 13.33 9.67
CA GLY A 181 12.81 13.75 11.03
C GLY A 181 13.93 13.62 12.05
N SER A 182 15.16 13.35 11.65
CA SER A 182 16.29 13.07 12.55
C SER A 182 16.59 14.20 13.56
N MET A 183 16.44 15.46 13.14
CA MET A 183 16.70 16.60 14.03
C MET A 183 15.58 16.77 15.08
N ILE A 184 14.32 16.66 14.67
CA ILE A 184 13.19 16.68 15.61
C ILE A 184 13.29 15.52 16.61
N SER A 185 13.57 14.30 16.12
CA SER A 185 13.74 13.12 16.99
C SER A 185 14.88 13.32 18.00
N LEU A 186 15.97 13.96 17.57
CA LEU A 186 17.07 14.31 18.46
C LEU A 186 16.59 15.27 19.58
N ILE A 187 15.88 16.33 19.24
CA ILE A 187 15.36 17.28 20.23
C ILE A 187 14.39 16.56 21.19
N LYS A 188 13.42 15.79 20.66
CA LYS A 188 12.47 15.01 21.47
C LYS A 188 13.15 13.99 22.39
N LYS A 189 14.30 13.45 22.01
CA LYS A 189 15.07 12.49 22.82
C LYS A 189 15.59 13.12 24.11
N TYR A 190 16.08 14.37 24.04
CA TYR A 190 16.67 15.07 25.18
C TYR A 190 15.66 15.88 26.00
N THR A 191 14.52 16.21 25.42
CA THR A 191 13.47 17.00 26.06
C THR A 191 12.15 16.26 26.03
N ALA A 192 11.41 16.26 27.14
CA ALA A 192 10.07 15.64 27.17
C ALA A 192 8.99 16.49 26.46
N CYS A 193 9.41 17.39 25.57
CA CYS A 193 8.50 18.30 24.88
C CYS A 193 7.79 17.66 23.70
N ARG A 194 6.54 18.03 23.54
CA ARG A 194 5.77 17.79 22.31
C ARG A 194 6.07 18.90 21.32
N LEU A 195 6.44 18.54 20.11
CA LEU A 195 6.82 19.47 19.05
C LEU A 195 5.96 19.24 17.83
N VAL A 196 5.34 20.29 17.33
CA VAL A 196 4.65 20.30 16.04
C VAL A 196 5.25 21.41 15.18
N VAL A 197 5.64 21.06 13.96
CA VAL A 197 6.29 21.97 13.02
C VAL A 197 5.37 22.19 11.83
N GLY A 198 4.93 23.41 11.61
CA GLY A 198 4.18 23.81 10.42
C GLY A 198 5.12 24.14 9.26
N GLN A 199 4.67 23.87 8.03
CA GLN A 199 5.43 24.22 6.80
C GLN A 199 5.59 25.72 6.62
N ASN A 200 4.73 26.52 7.27
CA ASN A 200 4.75 27.98 7.26
C ASN A 200 5.80 28.61 8.20
N GLY A 201 6.64 27.80 8.85
CA GLY A 201 7.66 28.30 9.77
C GLY A 201 7.23 28.49 11.21
N ARG A 202 5.96 28.20 11.54
CA ARG A 202 5.50 28.19 12.92
C ARG A 202 5.76 26.84 13.56
N ILE A 203 6.25 26.87 14.80
CA ILE A 203 6.55 25.67 15.59
C ILE A 203 5.87 25.83 16.93
N TRP A 204 5.05 24.84 17.28
CA TRP A 204 4.41 24.74 18.57
C TRP A 204 5.18 23.78 19.47
N ILE A 205 5.44 24.22 20.70
CA ILE A 205 6.23 23.50 21.71
C ILE A 205 5.38 23.43 22.98
N ASP A 206 5.20 22.23 23.50
CA ASP A 206 4.50 21.99 24.75
C ASP A 206 5.28 21.04 25.64
N GLY A 207 5.45 21.39 26.91
CA GLY A 207 6.23 20.68 27.89
C GLY A 207 6.57 21.53 29.11
N ASP A 208 7.55 21.08 29.86
CA ASP A 208 8.04 21.87 31.02
C ASP A 208 8.70 23.17 30.56
N PRO A 209 8.51 24.28 31.30
CA PRO A 209 9.07 25.60 30.94
C PRO A 209 10.60 25.61 30.72
N ASP A 210 11.34 24.88 31.51
CA ASP A 210 12.80 24.77 31.35
C ASP A 210 13.17 24.03 30.06
N ASP A 211 12.46 22.97 29.74
CA ASP A 211 12.63 22.20 28.51
C ASP A 211 12.24 23.02 27.27
N ILE A 212 11.15 23.79 27.35
CA ILE A 212 10.75 24.70 26.29
C ILE A 212 11.87 25.69 25.96
N LEU A 213 12.51 26.28 26.97
CA LEU A 213 13.62 27.22 26.76
C LEU A 213 14.81 26.55 26.07
N ILE A 214 15.14 25.31 26.45
CA ILE A 214 16.22 24.54 25.82
C ILE A 214 15.87 24.27 24.35
N VAL A 215 14.62 23.86 24.06
CA VAL A 215 14.15 23.61 22.70
C VAL A 215 14.18 24.87 21.85
N MET A 216 13.72 26.00 22.38
CA MET A 216 13.78 27.30 21.72
C MET A 216 15.22 27.69 21.37
N GLY A 217 16.15 27.51 22.28
CA GLY A 217 17.58 27.75 22.04
C GLY A 217 18.14 26.84 20.92
N ALA A 218 17.77 25.56 20.92
CA ALA A 218 18.19 24.62 19.90
C ALA A 218 17.61 25.01 18.52
N ILE A 219 16.34 25.38 18.44
CA ILE A 219 15.67 25.80 17.18
C ILE A 219 16.29 27.08 16.64
N ASN A 220 16.57 28.08 17.50
CA ASN A 220 17.24 29.31 17.11
C ASN A 220 18.64 29.03 16.55
N MET A 221 19.42 28.19 17.23
CA MET A 221 20.73 27.74 16.73
C MET A 221 20.63 27.08 15.36
N ILE A 222 19.63 26.23 15.15
CA ILE A 222 19.39 25.56 13.85
C ILE A 222 19.02 26.60 12.79
N SER A 223 18.19 27.56 13.11
CA SER A 223 17.77 28.62 12.19
C SER A 223 18.92 29.51 11.75
N GLU A 224 19.79 29.92 12.69
CA GLU A 224 20.94 30.77 12.39
C GLU A 224 22.06 30.03 11.67
N GLN A 225 22.36 28.80 12.08
CA GLN A 225 23.47 28.01 11.55
C GLN A 225 23.03 26.98 10.50
N ALA A 226 21.87 27.17 9.86
CA ALA A 226 21.31 26.20 8.90
C ALA A 226 22.26 25.80 7.75
N HIS A 227 23.22 26.65 7.41
CA HIS A 227 24.22 26.46 6.34
C HIS A 227 25.45 25.64 6.80
N VAL A 228 25.67 25.47 8.10
CA VAL A 228 26.86 24.83 8.64
C VAL A 228 26.77 23.30 8.51
N LYS A 229 27.88 22.67 8.12
CA LYS A 229 27.99 21.20 8.12
C LYS A 229 28.19 20.70 9.56
N GLY A 230 27.63 19.50 9.85
CA GLY A 230 27.75 18.91 11.21
C GLY A 230 26.86 19.57 12.28
N LEU A 231 25.85 20.33 11.87
CA LEU A 231 24.92 21.01 12.79
C LEU A 231 24.23 20.05 13.76
N THR A 232 23.93 18.82 13.32
CA THR A 232 23.31 17.80 14.19
C THR A 232 24.18 17.50 15.43
N ASN A 233 25.49 17.40 15.27
CA ASN A 233 26.39 17.16 16.37
C ASN A 233 26.46 18.38 17.32
N LYS A 234 26.49 19.58 16.77
CA LYS A 234 26.45 20.80 17.60
C LYS A 234 25.19 20.92 18.41
N VAL A 235 24.04 20.61 17.81
CA VAL A 235 22.76 20.60 18.53
C VAL A 235 22.73 19.48 19.57
N LYS A 236 23.32 18.32 19.30
CA LYS A 236 23.44 17.23 20.27
C LYS A 236 24.29 17.68 21.47
N GLU A 237 25.45 18.27 21.24
CA GLU A 237 26.32 18.81 22.29
C GLU A 237 25.62 19.89 23.11
N TYR A 238 24.90 20.81 22.48
CA TYR A 238 24.10 21.83 23.15
C TYR A 238 23.06 21.21 24.09
N LEU A 239 22.27 20.23 23.58
CA LEU A 239 21.24 19.55 24.37
C LEU A 239 21.82 18.74 25.53
N GLN A 240 22.94 18.03 25.32
CA GLN A 240 23.65 17.29 26.37
C GLN A 240 24.14 18.23 27.47
N LYS A 241 24.76 19.36 27.08
CA LYS A 241 25.24 20.35 28.03
C LYS A 241 24.09 21.00 28.82
N ALA A 242 22.99 21.32 28.17
CA ALA A 242 21.82 21.92 28.81
C ALA A 242 21.14 20.97 29.80
N LYS A 243 21.18 19.67 29.54
CA LYS A 243 20.62 18.63 30.42
C LYS A 243 21.63 18.04 31.40
N GLY A 244 22.93 18.43 31.34
CA GLY A 244 23.96 17.88 32.20
C GLY A 244 24.28 16.40 31.99
N ILE A 245 24.07 15.90 30.76
CA ILE A 245 24.27 14.49 30.41
C ILE A 245 25.73 14.30 29.97
N ASP A 246 26.41 13.35 30.56
CA ASP A 246 27.79 12.98 30.20
C ASP A 246 27.76 12.27 28.81
N PRO A 247 28.48 12.78 27.81
CA PRO A 247 28.47 12.24 26.45
C PRO A 247 29.04 10.82 26.36
N GLU A 248 29.95 10.45 27.24
CA GLU A 248 30.55 9.11 27.24
C GLU A 248 29.57 8.03 27.72
N LYS A 249 28.82 8.32 28.79
CA LYS A 249 27.79 7.39 29.29
C LYS A 249 26.67 7.17 28.27
N GLU A 250 26.25 8.26 27.64
CA GLU A 250 25.22 8.17 26.62
C GLU A 250 25.67 7.36 25.37
N ALA A 251 26.92 7.59 24.93
CA ALA A 251 27.49 6.83 23.83
C ALA A 251 27.56 5.32 24.12
N GLU A 252 27.83 4.95 25.37
CA GLU A 252 27.84 3.55 25.79
C GLU A 252 26.43 2.95 25.82
N GLU A 253 25.45 3.71 26.33
CA GLU A 253 24.05 3.28 26.32
C GLU A 253 23.48 3.16 24.89
N GLU A 254 23.81 4.11 24.01
CA GLU A 254 23.41 4.03 22.58
C GLU A 254 24.03 2.80 21.91
N ARG A 255 25.29 2.46 22.20
CA ARG A 255 25.92 1.23 21.65
C ARG A 255 25.23 -0.03 22.15
N LYS A 256 24.93 -0.10 23.47
CA LYS A 256 24.19 -1.23 24.05
C LYS A 256 22.77 -1.35 23.48
N ALA A 257 22.08 -0.22 23.30
CA ALA A 257 20.75 -0.19 22.72
C ALA A 257 20.77 -0.61 21.23
N ALA A 258 21.74 -0.14 20.46
CA ALA A 258 21.93 -0.52 19.06
C ALA A 258 22.25 -2.03 18.91
N GLU A 259 23.04 -2.58 19.85
CA GLU A 259 23.35 -4.02 19.85
C GLU A 259 22.11 -4.87 20.18
N ARG A 260 21.31 -4.45 21.16
CA ARG A 260 20.02 -5.10 21.48
C ARG A 260 19.06 -5.05 20.29
N SER A 261 18.91 -3.88 19.66
CA SER A 261 18.05 -3.71 18.48
C SER A 261 18.50 -4.57 17.31
N LYS A 262 19.81 -4.75 17.09
CA LYS A 262 20.32 -5.65 16.06
C LYS A 262 19.97 -7.11 16.36
N LYS A 263 20.18 -7.55 17.62
CA LYS A 263 19.82 -8.92 18.03
C LYS A 263 18.32 -9.19 17.85
N GLU A 264 17.48 -8.25 18.30
CA GLU A 264 16.02 -8.37 18.11
C GLU A 264 15.61 -8.38 16.63
N ALA A 265 16.29 -7.60 15.79
CA ALA A 265 16.04 -7.59 14.35
C ALA A 265 16.47 -8.91 13.69
N GLU A 266 17.60 -9.49 14.11
CA GLU A 266 18.06 -10.80 13.64
C GLU A 266 17.10 -11.90 14.07
N GLU A 267 16.67 -11.92 15.34
CA GLU A 267 15.70 -12.89 15.85
C GLU A 267 14.34 -12.79 15.10
N ARG A 268 13.86 -11.57 14.84
CA ARG A 268 12.63 -11.35 14.05
C ARG A 268 12.80 -11.82 12.60
N ALA A 269 13.97 -11.59 12.01
CA ALA A 269 14.27 -12.05 10.65
C ALA A 269 14.34 -13.58 10.57
N GLU A 270 14.92 -14.23 11.59
CA GLU A 270 14.97 -15.67 11.68
C GLU A 270 13.59 -16.29 11.88
N GLN A 271 12.79 -15.74 12.80
CA GLN A 271 11.40 -16.14 13.00
C GLN A 271 10.56 -15.97 11.73
N ALA A 272 10.78 -14.88 10.98
CA ALA A 272 10.09 -14.64 9.72
C ALA A 272 10.49 -15.66 8.63
N ARG A 273 11.77 -16.07 8.59
CA ARG A 273 12.25 -17.16 7.71
C ARG A 273 11.61 -18.49 8.06
N LEU A 274 11.64 -18.87 9.33
CA LEU A 274 11.00 -20.10 9.83
C LEU A 274 9.48 -20.13 9.58
N ARG A 275 8.81 -18.99 9.70
CA ARG A 275 7.37 -18.89 9.35
C ARG A 275 7.11 -19.11 7.87
N LYS A 276 7.94 -18.52 7.00
CA LYS A 276 7.82 -18.71 5.55
C LYS A 276 8.07 -20.15 5.15
N GLU A 277 9.11 -20.77 5.71
CA GLU A 277 9.45 -22.16 5.45
C GLU A 277 8.33 -23.13 5.85
N LYS A 278 7.75 -22.94 7.05
CA LYS A 278 6.59 -23.72 7.50
C LYS A 278 5.35 -23.50 6.63
N GLU A 279 5.16 -22.29 6.13
CA GLU A 279 4.05 -21.97 5.25
C GLU A 279 4.22 -22.58 3.85
N GLU A 280 5.44 -22.59 3.33
CA GLU A 280 5.78 -23.24 2.07
C GLU A 280 5.66 -24.78 2.18
N GLU A 281 6.15 -25.35 3.27
CA GLU A 281 5.99 -26.79 3.55
C GLU A 281 4.52 -27.20 3.63
N LYS A 282 3.71 -26.39 4.33
CA LYS A 282 2.26 -26.61 4.42
C LYS A 282 1.56 -26.49 3.06
N LYS A 283 1.98 -25.56 2.22
CA LYS A 283 1.47 -25.42 0.83
C LYS A 283 1.86 -26.63 -0.01
N ARG A 284 3.10 -27.10 0.12
CA ARG A 284 3.60 -28.28 -0.59
C ARG A 284 2.83 -29.54 -0.20
N ARG A 285 2.63 -29.77 1.10
CA ARG A 285 1.83 -30.90 1.60
C ARG A 285 0.38 -30.87 1.10
N ARG A 286 -0.25 -29.68 1.10
CA ARG A 286 -1.60 -29.53 0.56
C ARG A 286 -1.66 -29.80 -0.95
N ALA A 287 -0.67 -29.35 -1.71
CA ALA A 287 -0.58 -29.62 -3.15
C ALA A 287 -0.37 -31.11 -3.44
N GLU A 288 0.46 -31.79 -2.65
CA GLU A 288 0.68 -33.24 -2.74
C GLU A 288 -0.61 -34.04 -2.40
N GLU A 289 -1.31 -33.65 -1.33
CA GLU A 289 -2.61 -34.25 -0.96
C GLU A 289 -3.68 -34.03 -2.04
N GLU A 290 -3.71 -32.85 -2.66
CA GLU A 290 -4.66 -32.56 -3.74
C GLU A 290 -4.33 -33.34 -5.01
N GLN A 291 -3.05 -33.50 -5.34
CA GLN A 291 -2.61 -34.35 -6.47
C GLN A 291 -2.94 -35.82 -6.23
N ALA A 292 -2.70 -36.32 -5.03
CA ALA A 292 -3.04 -37.71 -4.67
C ALA A 292 -4.55 -37.97 -4.76
N LYS A 293 -5.40 -37.03 -4.30
CA LYS A 293 -6.86 -37.11 -4.45
C LYS A 293 -7.30 -37.09 -5.90
N LYS A 294 -6.68 -36.25 -6.73
CA LYS A 294 -6.99 -36.20 -8.18
C LYS A 294 -6.59 -37.48 -8.89
N GLU A 295 -5.47 -38.10 -8.49
CA GLU A 295 -5.02 -39.36 -9.05
C GLU A 295 -5.93 -40.53 -8.63
N GLN A 296 -6.34 -40.56 -7.36
CA GLN A 296 -7.32 -41.56 -6.88
C GLN A 296 -8.66 -41.41 -7.59
N ALA A 297 -9.18 -40.18 -7.74
CA ALA A 297 -10.42 -39.94 -8.45
C ALA A 297 -10.33 -40.33 -9.95
N LYS A 298 -9.17 -40.17 -10.60
CA LYS A 298 -8.93 -40.65 -11.97
C LYS A 298 -8.92 -42.18 -12.05
N LYS A 299 -8.29 -42.85 -11.08
CA LYS A 299 -8.27 -44.31 -11.01
C LYS A 299 -9.67 -44.88 -10.81
N GLU A 300 -10.44 -44.31 -9.87
CA GLU A 300 -11.81 -44.71 -9.60
C GLU A 300 -12.74 -44.47 -10.81
N LYS A 301 -12.56 -43.36 -11.51
CA LYS A 301 -13.32 -43.07 -12.74
C LYS A 301 -12.99 -44.06 -13.86
N ALA A 302 -11.69 -44.37 -14.03
CA ALA A 302 -11.25 -45.36 -15.04
C ALA A 302 -11.74 -46.76 -14.70
N GLU A 303 -11.79 -47.13 -13.44
CA GLU A 303 -12.34 -48.39 -12.97
C GLU A 303 -13.86 -48.49 -13.19
N ARG A 304 -14.60 -47.42 -12.91
CA ARG A 304 -16.03 -47.34 -13.22
C ARG A 304 -16.34 -47.40 -14.72
N GLU A 305 -15.49 -46.75 -15.54
CA GLU A 305 -15.65 -46.87 -17.02
C GLU A 305 -15.33 -48.25 -17.50
N ARG A 306 -14.31 -48.95 -16.96
CA ARG A 306 -14.03 -50.36 -17.27
C ARG A 306 -15.17 -51.28 -16.86
N ALA A 307 -15.70 -51.07 -15.66
CA ALA A 307 -16.85 -51.85 -15.18
C ALA A 307 -18.14 -51.59 -15.99
N LYS A 308 -18.35 -50.38 -16.51
CA LYS A 308 -19.45 -50.10 -17.41
C LYS A 308 -19.27 -50.80 -18.77
N ARG A 309 -18.06 -50.71 -19.36
CA ARG A 309 -17.79 -51.40 -20.63
C ARG A 309 -17.91 -52.91 -20.52
N ALA A 310 -17.43 -53.48 -19.37
CA ALA A 310 -17.59 -54.92 -19.14
C ALA A 310 -19.09 -55.32 -19.03
N LYS A 311 -19.94 -54.47 -18.45
CA LYS A 311 -21.39 -54.69 -18.38
C LYS A 311 -22.09 -54.54 -19.77
N GLU A 312 -21.66 -53.52 -20.55
CA GLU A 312 -22.15 -53.35 -21.90
C GLU A 312 -21.73 -54.50 -22.79
N GLU A 313 -20.49 -55.02 -22.67
CA GLU A 313 -20.01 -56.23 -23.36
C GLU A 313 -20.75 -57.50 -22.91
N GLU A 314 -21.16 -57.59 -21.65
CA GLU A 314 -21.96 -58.71 -21.11
C GLU A 314 -23.43 -58.64 -21.58
N GLU A 315 -24.06 -57.43 -21.63
CA GLU A 315 -25.38 -57.22 -22.18
C GLU A 315 -25.43 -57.45 -23.72
N ASP A 316 -24.39 -57.04 -24.47
CA ASP A 316 -24.29 -57.30 -25.90
C ASP A 316 -24.16 -58.80 -26.19
N LEU A 317 -23.47 -59.58 -25.33
CA LEU A 317 -23.36 -61.04 -25.46
C LEU A 317 -24.69 -61.74 -25.14
N ASP A 318 -25.47 -61.28 -24.16
CA ASP A 318 -26.80 -61.82 -23.84
C ASP A 318 -27.78 -61.53 -24.93
N ASP A 319 -27.75 -60.32 -25.53
CA ASP A 319 -28.62 -59.95 -26.68
C ASP A 319 -28.25 -60.76 -27.95
N GLU A 320 -26.96 -61.10 -28.16
CA GLU A 320 -26.51 -61.95 -29.25
C GLU A 320 -26.96 -63.42 -29.08
N TYR A 321 -27.04 -63.89 -27.83
CA TYR A 321 -27.54 -65.23 -27.51
C TYR A 321 -29.07 -65.36 -27.67
N ASP A 322 -29.83 -64.36 -27.29
CA ASP A 322 -31.33 -64.33 -27.46
C ASP A 322 -31.75 -64.18 -28.91
N SER A 323 -30.86 -63.80 -29.84
CA SER A 323 -31.15 -63.67 -31.26
C SER A 323 -31.08 -64.97 -32.08
N ILE A 324 -30.61 -66.08 -31.45
CA ILE A 324 -30.52 -67.37 -32.12
C ILE A 324 -31.88 -68.01 -32.24
N THR A 325 -32.39 -68.15 -33.44
CA THR A 325 -33.71 -68.77 -33.76
C THR A 325 -33.59 -70.24 -34.11
N ASP A 326 -34.68 -71.03 -33.93
CA ASP A 326 -34.73 -72.45 -34.24
C ASP A 326 -34.38 -72.77 -35.73
N ASP A 327 -34.45 -71.81 -36.63
CA ASP A 327 -34.06 -71.98 -38.04
C ASP A 327 -32.54 -71.98 -38.26
N ASP A 328 -31.76 -71.48 -37.24
CA ASP A 328 -30.27 -71.42 -37.28
C ASP A 328 -29.64 -72.70 -36.75
N ILE A 329 -30.47 -73.60 -36.15
CA ILE A 329 -30.03 -74.86 -35.55
C ILE A 329 -30.01 -75.98 -36.58
N ARG A 330 -28.88 -76.34 -37.17
CA ARG A 330 -28.72 -77.51 -38.03
C ARG A 330 -28.41 -78.77 -37.24
N ARG A 331 -29.40 -79.63 -37.03
CA ARG A 331 -29.19 -80.94 -36.38
C ARG A 331 -28.72 -81.94 -37.43
N ASP A 332 -27.56 -82.50 -37.26
CA ASP A 332 -27.06 -83.54 -38.14
C ASP A 332 -27.72 -84.89 -37.82
N PRO A 333 -28.40 -85.55 -38.79
CA PRO A 333 -29.21 -86.74 -38.51
C PRO A 333 -28.41 -87.98 -38.16
N GLY A 334 -27.05 -87.88 -38.01
CA GLY A 334 -26.14 -89.00 -37.71
C GLY A 334 -25.63 -89.06 -36.30
N SER A 335 -25.76 -88.06 -35.47
CA SER A 335 -25.19 -88.04 -34.13
C SER A 335 -26.20 -88.44 -33.06
N LYS A 336 -26.33 -89.71 -32.83
CA LYS A 336 -27.07 -90.21 -31.67
C LYS A 336 -26.13 -90.13 -30.42
N GLY A 337 -26.33 -89.13 -29.54
CA GLY A 337 -25.88 -89.24 -28.17
C GLY A 337 -24.63 -88.49 -27.72
N THR A 338 -24.26 -87.36 -28.29
CA THR A 338 -23.09 -86.60 -27.81
C THR A 338 -23.43 -85.25 -27.21
N GLY A 339 -24.71 -84.81 -27.19
CA GLY A 339 -25.10 -83.54 -26.55
C GLY A 339 -24.46 -82.29 -27.14
N ILE A 340 -23.91 -82.34 -28.33
CA ILE A 340 -23.24 -81.24 -29.01
C ILE A 340 -24.00 -80.90 -30.28
N VAL A 341 -24.44 -79.68 -30.43
CA VAL A 341 -25.16 -79.16 -31.58
C VAL A 341 -24.32 -78.10 -32.28
N THR A 342 -24.34 -78.11 -33.64
CA THR A 342 -23.65 -77.06 -34.41
C THR A 342 -24.66 -76.02 -34.83
N VAL A 343 -24.44 -74.78 -34.46
CA VAL A 343 -25.31 -73.64 -34.72
C VAL A 343 -24.61 -72.73 -35.74
N LEU A 344 -25.36 -72.14 -36.65
CA LEU A 344 -24.82 -71.10 -37.54
C LEU A 344 -24.60 -69.84 -36.75
N ALA A 345 -23.38 -69.32 -36.79
CA ALA A 345 -23.09 -68.04 -36.11
C ALA A 345 -23.86 -66.89 -36.76
N PRO A 346 -24.10 -65.79 -36.06
CA PRO A 346 -24.85 -64.61 -36.55
C PRO A 346 -24.31 -63.97 -37.81
N ASP A 347 -23.03 -64.26 -38.17
CA ASP A 347 -22.42 -63.83 -39.44
C ASP A 347 -22.94 -64.57 -40.67
N GLY A 348 -23.71 -65.67 -40.48
CA GLY A 348 -24.30 -66.47 -41.55
C GLY A 348 -23.34 -67.37 -42.36
N GLU A 349 -22.05 -67.28 -42.06
CA GLU A 349 -20.99 -67.99 -42.79
C GLU A 349 -20.17 -68.99 -41.94
N SER A 350 -20.17 -68.83 -40.60
CA SER A 350 -19.44 -69.70 -39.69
C SER A 350 -20.33 -70.65 -38.90
N LEU A 351 -19.78 -71.80 -38.50
CA LEU A 351 -20.48 -72.82 -37.70
C LEU A 351 -19.87 -72.89 -36.30
N MET A 352 -20.68 -72.65 -35.28
CA MET A 352 -20.30 -72.74 -33.87
C MET A 352 -20.80 -74.10 -33.31
N VAL A 353 -20.00 -74.66 -32.41
CA VAL A 353 -20.33 -75.89 -31.71
C VAL A 353 -20.69 -75.53 -30.27
N VAL A 354 -21.94 -75.78 -29.87
CA VAL A 354 -22.50 -75.41 -28.55
C VAL A 354 -23.07 -76.64 -27.86
N ASP A 355 -23.01 -76.74 -26.54
CA ASP A 355 -23.67 -77.81 -25.78
C ASP A 355 -25.20 -77.63 -25.82
N GLU A 356 -25.95 -78.72 -25.99
CA GLU A 356 -27.41 -78.71 -26.10
C GLU A 356 -28.13 -78.19 -24.83
N GLU A 357 -27.44 -78.22 -23.69
CA GLU A 357 -27.91 -77.64 -22.41
C GLU A 357 -27.85 -76.12 -22.33
N GLU A 358 -27.09 -75.46 -23.17
CA GLU A 358 -26.93 -74.00 -23.21
C GLU A 358 -27.91 -73.31 -24.17
N LEU A 359 -28.74 -74.04 -24.88
CA LEU A 359 -29.73 -73.48 -25.77
C LEU A 359 -31.04 -73.06 -25.04
N PRO A 360 -31.70 -71.95 -25.47
CA PRO A 360 -32.94 -71.52 -24.84
C PRO A 360 -34.04 -72.57 -24.99
N PRO A 361 -34.96 -72.73 -24.01
CA PRO A 361 -35.98 -73.74 -24.03
C PRO A 361 -36.99 -73.54 -25.19
N HIS A 362 -37.24 -74.57 -25.92
CA HIS A 362 -38.21 -74.58 -27.08
C HIS A 362 -39.61 -74.28 -26.58
N ASP A 363 -40.23 -73.20 -27.02
CA ASP A 363 -41.63 -72.87 -26.71
C ASP A 363 -42.55 -73.39 -27.86
N PRO A 364 -43.40 -74.40 -27.62
CA PRO A 364 -44.17 -75.09 -28.66
C PRO A 364 -45.37 -74.25 -29.19
N LYS A 365 -45.43 -72.97 -28.91
CA LYS A 365 -46.54 -72.08 -29.34
C LYS A 365 -46.37 -71.40 -30.69
N ASP A 366 -45.19 -71.43 -31.30
CA ASP A 366 -44.89 -70.67 -32.52
C ASP A 366 -45.20 -71.46 -33.83
N ASP A 367 -45.40 -72.76 -33.80
CA ASP A 367 -45.76 -73.59 -34.95
C ASP A 367 -47.19 -73.40 -35.52
N SER A 368 -48.00 -72.58 -34.80
CA SER A 368 -49.41 -72.40 -35.21
C SER A 368 -49.66 -71.16 -36.14
N LYS A 369 -48.67 -70.35 -36.42
CA LYS A 369 -48.84 -69.12 -37.24
C LYS A 369 -48.30 -69.19 -38.67
N LYS A 370 -47.69 -70.29 -39.09
CA LYS A 370 -47.18 -70.45 -40.46
C LYS A 370 -48.12 -71.21 -41.40
N LYS A 371 -49.40 -71.39 -41.05
CA LYS A 371 -50.41 -72.10 -41.95
C LYS A 371 -51.61 -71.28 -42.38
N GLU A 372 -51.61 -70.00 -42.32
CA GLU A 372 -52.61 -69.15 -42.94
C GLU A 372 -51.97 -67.94 -43.61
N GLY A 373 -51.72 -68.03 -44.94
CA GLY A 373 -51.20 -66.93 -45.71
C GLY A 373 -50.65 -67.37 -47.07
N GLN A 374 -51.50 -67.98 -47.89
CA GLN A 374 -51.40 -67.92 -49.33
C GLN A 374 -52.00 -66.61 -49.83
#